data_0abfcb4e9c1ad9f7f766e565b831ec6c
#
_entry.id   0abfcb4e9c1ad9f7f766e565b831ec6c
#
_cell.length_a   1.000
_cell.length_b   1.000
_cell.length_c   1.000
_cell.angle_alpha   90.00
_cell.angle_beta   90.00
_cell.angle_gamma   90.00
#
_symmetry.space_group_name_H-M   'P 1'
#
loop_
_entity.id
_entity.type
_entity.pdbx_description
1 polymer ?
#
loop_
_entity_poly.entity_id
_entity_poly.type
_entity_poly.pdbx_seq_one_letter_code
_entity_poly.pdbx_strand_id
1 'polypeptide(L)' 'MSHHELDARRLLCPLPVIRAQNRMQDLVPGDTLEVICTDPGALYDIPAWCRMYGHEVVNTQQTREEVRITLRVCAPSDKP' A
#
# COMPACT_ATOMS: atom_id res chain seq x y z
N MET A 1 -15.59 3.84 7.39
CA MET A 1 -14.17 3.84 7.00
C MET A 1 -13.40 3.03 8.01
N SER A 2 -12.61 2.09 7.54
CA SER A 2 -11.87 1.17 8.39
C SER A 2 -10.39 1.21 8.08
N HIS A 3 -9.60 0.86 9.08
CA HIS A 3 -8.15 0.75 8.92
C HIS A 3 -7.76 -0.72 8.97
N HIS A 4 -6.93 -1.13 8.03
CA HIS A 4 -6.49 -2.51 7.88
C HIS A 4 -4.96 -2.56 7.83
N GLU A 5 -4.40 -3.73 8.13
CA GLU A 5 -2.96 -3.95 8.07
C GLU A 5 -2.67 -5.16 7.20
N LEU A 6 -1.58 -5.09 6.46
CA LEU A 6 -1.08 -6.19 5.64
C LEU A 6 0.37 -6.45 6.02
N ASP A 7 0.64 -7.67 6.47
CA ASP A 7 2.00 -8.09 6.78
C ASP A 7 2.65 -8.62 5.51
N ALA A 8 3.51 -7.79 4.92
CA ALA A 8 4.28 -8.16 3.74
C ALA A 8 5.77 -8.26 4.07
N ARG A 9 6.10 -8.48 5.34
CA ARG A 9 7.48 -8.67 5.76
C ARG A 9 8.06 -9.94 5.15
N ARG A 10 9.35 -9.90 4.83
CA ARG A 10 10.08 -11.01 4.24
C ARG A 10 9.67 -11.34 2.81
N LEU A 11 8.87 -10.49 2.18
CA LEU A 11 8.54 -10.62 0.77
C LEU A 11 9.47 -9.72 -0.03
N LEU A 12 9.95 -10.25 -1.14
CA LEU A 12 10.80 -9.49 -2.07
C LEU A 12 9.96 -8.94 -3.21
N CYS A 13 10.41 -7.82 -3.77
CA CYS A 13 9.78 -7.22 -4.95
C CYS A 13 9.61 -8.27 -6.05
N PRO A 14 8.44 -8.37 -6.70
CA PRO A 14 7.29 -7.46 -6.63
C PRO A 14 6.17 -7.94 -5.69
N LEU A 15 6.42 -8.90 -4.82
CA LEU A 15 5.38 -9.51 -3.99
C LEU A 15 4.67 -8.53 -3.07
N PRO A 16 5.35 -7.56 -2.42
CA PRO A 16 4.62 -6.60 -1.58
C PRO A 16 3.57 -5.82 -2.37
N VAL A 17 3.88 -5.43 -3.60
CA VAL A 17 2.93 -4.70 -4.46
C VAL A 17 1.75 -5.60 -4.82
N ILE A 18 2.02 -6.84 -5.20
CA ILE A 18 0.98 -7.79 -5.58
C ILE A 18 0.04 -8.06 -4.41
N ARG A 19 0.60 -8.27 -3.21
CA ARG A 19 -0.20 -8.51 -2.01
C ARG A 19 -1.05 -7.29 -1.66
N ALA A 20 -0.46 -6.09 -1.74
CA ALA A 20 -1.20 -4.86 -1.49
C ALA A 20 -2.34 -4.69 -2.49
N GLN A 21 -2.07 -4.96 -3.77
CA GLN A 21 -3.08 -4.86 -4.81
C GLN A 21 -4.26 -5.78 -4.55
N ASN A 22 -3.98 -7.04 -4.22
CA ASN A 22 -5.02 -8.02 -3.95
C ASN A 22 -5.84 -7.62 -2.72
N ARG A 23 -5.17 -7.13 -1.68
CA ARG A 23 -5.86 -6.74 -0.45
C ARG A 23 -6.75 -5.52 -0.67
N MET A 24 -6.29 -4.55 -1.47
CA MET A 24 -7.04 -3.33 -1.75
C MET A 24 -8.35 -3.60 -2.48
N GLN A 25 -8.43 -4.70 -3.24
CA GLN A 25 -9.65 -5.05 -3.94
C GLN A 25 -10.79 -5.42 -3.00
N ASP A 26 -10.47 -5.84 -1.79
CA ASP A 26 -11.48 -6.21 -0.78
C ASP A 26 -11.92 -5.03 0.07
N LEU A 27 -11.33 -3.86 -0.14
CA LEU A 27 -11.60 -2.69 0.67
C LEU A 27 -12.50 -1.72 -0.10
N VAL A 28 -13.20 -0.86 0.65
CA VAL A 28 -14.10 0.15 0.06
C VAL A 28 -13.43 1.51 0.10
N PRO A 29 -13.89 2.45 -0.76
CA PRO A 29 -13.33 3.81 -0.76
C PRO A 29 -13.39 4.44 0.62
N GLY A 30 -12.29 5.08 1.02
CA GLY A 30 -12.15 5.67 2.35
C GLY A 30 -11.42 4.77 3.35
N ASP A 31 -11.37 3.48 3.10
CA ASP A 31 -10.58 2.57 3.94
C ASP A 31 -9.09 2.84 3.75
N THR A 32 -8.32 2.56 4.80
CA THR A 32 -6.87 2.66 4.74
C THR A 32 -6.24 1.30 4.95
N LEU A 33 -5.09 1.11 4.33
CA LEU A 33 -4.30 -0.12 4.46
C LEU A 33 -2.86 0.25 4.77
N GLU A 34 -2.35 -0.25 5.89
CA GLU A 34 -0.94 -0.12 6.21
C GLU A 34 -0.22 -1.39 5.74
N VAL A 35 0.72 -1.23 4.82
CA VAL A 35 1.52 -2.34 4.30
C VAL A 35 2.86 -2.32 5.02
N ILE A 36 3.20 -3.40 5.69
CA ILE A 36 4.44 -3.51 6.46
C ILE A 36 5.39 -4.40 5.67
N CYS A 37 6.52 -3.84 5.26
CA CYS A 37 7.50 -4.52 4.42
C CYS A 37 8.88 -4.49 5.07
N THR A 38 9.73 -5.42 4.65
CA THR A 38 11.15 -5.40 5.02
C THR A 38 12.04 -5.08 3.84
N ASP A 39 11.52 -5.15 2.60
CA ASP A 39 12.25 -4.79 1.39
C ASP A 39 12.16 -3.28 1.19
N PRO A 40 13.28 -2.54 1.26
CA PRO A 40 13.24 -1.09 1.08
C PRO A 40 12.74 -0.64 -0.31
N GLY A 41 12.81 -1.52 -1.31
CA GLY A 41 12.27 -1.22 -2.63
C GLY A 41 10.78 -0.95 -2.63
N ALA A 42 10.05 -1.50 -1.65
CA ALA A 42 8.61 -1.27 -1.52
C ALA A 42 8.29 0.21 -1.32
N LEU A 43 9.22 0.98 -0.74
CA LEU A 43 9.04 2.41 -0.52
C LEU A 43 8.85 3.18 -1.83
N TYR A 44 9.35 2.64 -2.92
CA TYR A 44 9.22 3.25 -4.25
C TYR A 44 8.15 2.55 -5.09
N ASP A 45 8.08 1.22 -5.00
CA ASP A 45 7.22 0.42 -5.86
C ASP A 45 5.74 0.59 -5.51
N ILE A 46 5.41 0.61 -4.21
CA ILE A 46 4.01 0.73 -3.78
C ILE A 46 3.45 2.11 -4.12
N PRO A 47 4.15 3.23 -3.84
CA PRO A 47 3.65 4.54 -4.28
C PRO A 47 3.49 4.65 -5.80
N ALA A 48 4.41 4.06 -6.56
CA ALA A 48 4.31 4.09 -8.02
C ALA A 48 3.04 3.37 -8.49
N TRP A 49 2.76 2.20 -7.91
CA TRP A 49 1.54 1.46 -8.22
C TRP A 49 0.29 2.27 -7.85
N CYS A 50 0.32 2.92 -6.69
CA CYS A 50 -0.82 3.74 -6.25
C CYS A 50 -1.12 4.86 -7.23
N ARG A 51 -0.08 5.52 -7.75
CA ARG A 51 -0.27 6.58 -8.75
C ARG A 51 -0.92 6.04 -10.02
N MET A 52 -0.54 4.84 -10.44
CA MET A 52 -1.08 4.24 -11.64
C MET A 52 -2.56 3.89 -11.50
N TYR A 53 -2.99 3.52 -10.31
CA TYR A 53 -4.36 3.04 -10.09
C TYR A 53 -5.23 4.03 -9.32
N GLY A 54 -4.71 5.24 -9.05
CA GLY A 54 -5.52 6.30 -8.47
C GLY A 54 -5.74 6.19 -6.97
N HIS A 55 -4.92 5.43 -6.26
CA HIS A 55 -4.97 5.37 -4.80
C HIS A 55 -4.04 6.42 -4.21
N GLU A 56 -4.26 6.75 -2.94
CA GLU A 56 -3.50 7.78 -2.25
C GLU A 56 -2.53 7.15 -1.26
N VAL A 57 -1.28 7.65 -1.27
CA VAL A 57 -0.32 7.32 -0.21
C VAL A 57 -0.48 8.36 0.88
N VAL A 58 -0.98 7.94 2.04
CA VAL A 58 -1.28 8.83 3.16
C VAL A 58 -0.03 9.09 3.98
N ASN A 59 0.79 8.06 4.20
CA ASN A 59 1.94 8.17 5.07
C ASN A 59 2.96 7.10 4.73
N THR A 60 4.24 7.40 4.94
CA THR A 60 5.31 6.43 4.84
C THR A 60 6.21 6.57 6.04
N GLN A 61 6.68 5.44 6.57
CA GLN A 61 7.64 5.40 7.67
C GLN A 61 8.71 4.37 7.33
N GLN A 62 9.94 4.71 7.66
CA GLN A 62 11.06 3.80 7.44
C GLN A 62 11.90 3.73 8.71
N THR A 63 12.14 2.50 9.17
CA THR A 63 13.08 2.22 10.24
C THR A 63 14.21 1.38 9.67
N ARG A 64 15.13 0.93 10.54
CA ARG A 64 16.21 0.05 10.11
C ARG A 64 15.70 -1.25 9.51
N GLU A 65 14.58 -1.76 10.01
CA GLU A 65 14.13 -3.11 9.73
C GLU A 65 12.86 -3.15 8.91
N GLU A 66 12.07 -2.07 8.92
CA GLU A 66 10.75 -2.09 8.31
C GLU A 66 10.46 -0.83 7.53
N VAL A 67 9.63 -1.01 6.52
CA VAL A 67 9.01 0.09 5.79
C VAL A 67 7.51 -0.06 5.99
N ARG A 68 6.83 1.00 6.44
CA ARG A 68 5.38 1.01 6.62
C ARG A 68 4.79 2.06 5.70
N ILE A 69 3.86 1.65 4.87
CA ILE A 69 3.24 2.53 3.89
C ILE A 69 1.74 2.44 4.08
N THR A 70 1.13 3.58 4.39
CA THR A 70 -0.32 3.66 4.59
C THR A 70 -0.96 4.19 3.33
N LEU A 71 -1.90 3.43 2.80
CA LEU A 71 -2.61 3.73 1.56
C LEU A 71 -4.08 3.99 1.87
N ARG A 72 -4.71 4.85 1.07
CA ARG A 72 -6.15 5.07 1.13
C ARG A 72 -6.78 4.60 -0.17
N VAL A 73 -7.85 3.82 -0.05
CA VAL A 73 -8.63 3.38 -1.21
C VAL A 73 -9.43 4.56 -1.72
N CYS A 74 -9.29 4.85 -3.02
CA CYS A 74 -10.02 5.93 -3.65
C CYS A 74 -11.10 5.37 -4.54
N ALA A 75 -12.24 6.10 -4.63
CA ALA A 75 -13.34 5.71 -5.50
C ALA A 75 -12.89 5.82 -6.96
N PRO A 76 -13.43 4.95 -7.85
CA PRO A 76 -13.08 5.02 -9.27
C PRO A 76 -13.33 6.40 -9.89
N SER A 77 -14.33 7.13 -9.39
CA SER A 77 -14.65 8.47 -9.86
C SER A 77 -13.59 9.50 -9.49
N ASP A 78 -12.70 9.19 -8.55
CA ASP A 78 -11.62 10.09 -8.13
C ASP A 78 -10.38 9.96 -9.00
N LYS A 79 -10.37 9.02 -9.93
CA LYS A 79 -9.24 8.85 -10.84
C LYS A 79 -9.24 9.95 -11.89
N PRO A 80 -8.07 10.49 -12.19
CA PRO A 80 -7.97 11.51 -13.23
C PRO A 80 -8.30 10.97 -14.60
#